data_a0f3f4737f7060733ec7f3e2eb087e22
#
_entry.id   a0f3f4737f7060733ec7f3e2eb087e22
#
_cell.length_a   1.000
_cell.length_b   1.000
_cell.length_c   1.000
_cell.angle_alpha   90.00
_cell.angle_beta   90.00
_cell.angle_gamma   90.00
#
_symmetry.space_group_name_H-M   'P 1'
#
loop_
_entity.id
_entity.type
_entity.pdbx_description
1 polymer ?
#
loop_
_entity_poly.entity_id
_entity_poly.type
_entity_poly.pdbx_seq_one_letter_code
_entity_poly.pdbx_strand_id
1 'polypeptide(L)'
;RGNSYGWRENLIWGEVHDGNAHFLGGAAGHAGLFSTARETLRLATQFMAGCTQLFKPETCALFHTNMTKGMEEARSLAWQLAATPDSTAGALLPPESFGHLGFTGTSCWNDPTQERTFILLTNRTHARPLPFANINSVRRRFHTLAAEALDALKDGARG
;
A
#
# COMPACT_ATOMS: atom_id res chain seq x y z
N ARG A 1 -7.15 -9.92 21.29
CA ARG A 1 -5.76 -9.81 21.78
C ARG A 1 -4.83 -9.92 20.56
N GLY A 2 -4.62 -8.84 19.86
CA GLY A 2 -3.68 -8.74 18.72
C GLY A 2 -2.54 -7.80 19.06
N ASN A 3 -1.96 -7.97 20.25
CA ASN A 3 -0.97 -7.06 20.78
C ASN A 3 0.43 -7.58 20.48
N SER A 4 1.19 -6.87 19.67
CA SER A 4 2.62 -7.14 19.43
C SER A 4 3.53 -6.58 20.52
N TYR A 5 2.96 -5.88 21.49
CA TYR A 5 3.71 -5.20 22.55
C TYR A 5 3.25 -5.71 23.91
N GLY A 6 4.15 -6.30 24.69
CA GLY A 6 3.85 -6.86 26.01
C GLY A 6 3.31 -5.84 27.04
N TRP A 7 3.43 -4.55 26.77
CA TRP A 7 2.95 -3.45 27.59
C TRP A 7 1.54 -2.94 27.22
N ARG A 8 0.95 -3.42 26.08
CA ARG A 8 -0.43 -3.10 25.64
C ARG A 8 -1.31 -4.33 25.84
N GLU A 9 -1.84 -4.52 27.04
CA GLU A 9 -2.62 -5.70 27.42
C GLU A 9 -4.08 -5.64 26.96
N ASN A 10 -4.58 -4.44 26.67
CA ASN A 10 -5.96 -4.21 26.24
C ASN A 10 -6.13 -4.33 24.73
N LEU A 11 -7.38 -4.50 24.30
CA LEU A 11 -7.73 -4.37 22.89
C LEU A 11 -7.42 -2.96 22.41
N ILE A 12 -6.60 -2.85 21.36
CA ILE A 12 -6.30 -1.56 20.71
C ILE A 12 -7.52 -1.18 19.88
N TRP A 13 -8.21 -0.14 20.30
CA TRP A 13 -9.42 0.37 19.66
C TRP A 13 -9.39 1.89 19.60
N GLY A 14 -9.46 2.46 18.37
CA GLY A 14 -9.38 3.91 18.19
C GLY A 14 -8.01 4.52 18.48
N GLU A 15 -7.00 3.68 18.72
CA GLU A 15 -5.62 4.07 18.93
C GLU A 15 -4.72 3.53 17.82
N VAL A 16 -3.61 4.22 17.54
CA VAL A 16 -2.62 3.74 16.59
C VAL A 16 -2.00 2.43 17.06
N HIS A 17 -1.92 1.46 16.15
CA HIS A 17 -1.30 0.15 16.44
C HIS A 17 0.22 0.26 16.59
N ASP A 18 0.88 1.08 15.74
CA ASP A 18 2.33 1.28 15.78
C ASP A 18 2.81 1.85 17.11
N GLY A 19 3.82 1.20 17.70
CA GLY A 19 4.33 1.57 19.04
C GLY A 19 5.03 2.92 19.05
N ASN A 20 5.84 3.21 18.03
CA ASN A 20 6.55 4.48 17.95
C ASN A 20 5.56 5.65 17.75
N ALA A 21 4.59 5.49 16.88
CA ALA A 21 3.55 6.49 16.69
C ALA A 21 2.73 6.68 17.97
N HIS A 22 2.43 5.62 18.72
CA HIS A 22 1.74 5.71 20.00
C HIS A 22 2.53 6.55 21.01
N PHE A 23 3.84 6.32 21.17
CA PHE A 23 4.71 7.10 22.07
C PHE A 23 4.89 8.55 21.62
N LEU A 24 4.73 8.83 20.33
CA LEU A 24 4.73 10.20 19.77
C LEU A 24 3.36 10.90 19.88
N GLY A 25 2.45 10.37 20.69
CA GLY A 25 1.14 10.97 20.94
C GLY A 25 0.05 10.52 19.95
N GLY A 26 0.29 9.46 19.18
CA GLY A 26 -0.69 8.87 18.28
C GLY A 26 -0.67 9.39 16.84
N ALA A 27 0.02 10.49 16.56
CA ALA A 27 0.16 11.07 15.23
C ALA A 27 1.65 11.18 14.86
N ALA A 28 2.08 10.43 13.86
CA ALA A 28 3.47 10.44 13.39
C ALA A 28 3.52 10.29 11.86
N GLY A 29 4.61 10.81 11.26
CA GLY A 29 4.75 10.81 9.79
C GLY A 29 4.85 9.41 9.15
N HIS A 30 5.18 8.36 9.91
CA HIS A 30 5.38 7.01 9.41
C HIS A 30 4.19 6.08 9.66
N ALA A 31 3.30 6.39 10.61
CA ALA A 31 2.12 5.59 10.95
C ALA A 31 1.12 6.42 11.76
N GLY A 32 -0.13 5.92 11.89
CA GLY A 32 -1.14 6.54 12.76
C GLY A 32 -2.35 7.08 12.02
N LEU A 33 -2.43 6.95 10.70
CA LEU A 33 -3.61 7.34 9.96
C LEU A 33 -4.73 6.31 10.13
N PHE A 34 -5.94 6.83 10.40
CA PHE A 34 -7.19 6.10 10.30
C PHE A 34 -7.94 6.58 9.06
N SER A 35 -8.39 5.66 8.22
CA SER A 35 -9.04 6.00 6.97
C SER A 35 -9.99 4.89 6.50
N THR A 36 -10.74 5.17 5.45
CA THR A 36 -11.54 4.21 4.70
C THR A 36 -10.89 3.92 3.35
N ALA A 37 -11.28 2.84 2.66
CA ALA A 37 -10.81 2.56 1.32
C ALA A 37 -11.09 3.72 0.35
N ARG A 38 -12.23 4.38 0.47
CA ARG A 38 -12.62 5.53 -0.35
C ARG A 38 -11.69 6.73 -0.15
N GLU A 39 -11.42 7.10 1.11
CA GLU A 39 -10.52 8.22 1.39
C GLU A 39 -9.07 7.90 1.04
N THR A 40 -8.64 6.67 1.27
CA THR A 40 -7.33 6.20 0.82
C THR A 40 -7.21 6.29 -0.70
N LEU A 41 -8.25 5.91 -1.46
CA LEU A 41 -8.27 6.05 -2.92
C LEU A 41 -8.13 7.51 -3.34
N ARG A 42 -8.91 8.42 -2.73
CA ARG A 42 -8.84 9.86 -3.03
C ARG A 42 -7.44 10.43 -2.82
N LEU A 43 -6.78 10.01 -1.74
CA LEU A 43 -5.41 10.43 -1.47
C LEU A 43 -4.42 9.78 -2.44
N ALA A 44 -4.50 8.45 -2.62
CA ALA A 44 -3.56 7.69 -3.43
C ALA A 44 -3.55 8.14 -4.90
N THR A 45 -4.71 8.46 -5.47
CA THR A 45 -4.81 8.97 -6.84
C THR A 45 -4.12 10.32 -7.03
N GLN A 46 -3.94 11.12 -5.95
CA GLN A 46 -3.22 12.41 -6.06
C GLN A 46 -1.73 12.26 -6.38
N PHE A 47 -1.17 11.07 -6.27
CA PHE A 47 0.24 10.81 -6.64
C PHE A 47 0.43 10.44 -8.13
N MET A 48 -0.66 10.37 -8.90
CA MET A 48 -0.65 10.09 -10.33
C MET A 48 -0.94 11.35 -11.14
N ALA A 49 -0.13 11.63 -12.17
CA ALA A 49 -0.16 12.89 -12.92
C ALA A 49 -1.52 13.21 -13.56
N GLY A 50 -2.22 12.18 -14.09
CA GLY A 50 -3.54 12.35 -14.71
C GLY A 50 -4.68 12.58 -13.71
N CYS A 51 -4.48 12.37 -12.41
CA CYS A 51 -5.52 12.41 -11.39
C CYS A 51 -5.33 13.53 -10.36
N THR A 52 -4.14 14.12 -10.29
CA THR A 52 -3.74 15.02 -9.19
C THR A 52 -4.26 16.44 -9.36
N GLN A 53 -4.61 17.03 -8.21
CA GLN A 53 -4.83 18.47 -8.05
C GLN A 53 -3.78 19.07 -7.07
N LEU A 54 -2.91 18.25 -6.49
CA LEU A 54 -1.97 18.64 -5.44
C LEU A 54 -0.54 18.84 -5.97
N PHE A 55 -0.15 18.07 -6.98
CA PHE A 55 1.23 18.03 -7.45
C PHE A 55 1.33 18.40 -8.93
N LYS A 56 2.47 18.97 -9.30
CA LYS A 56 2.84 19.16 -10.70
C LYS A 56 3.20 17.80 -11.33
N PRO A 57 3.06 17.63 -12.66
CA PRO A 57 3.45 16.39 -13.35
C PRO A 57 4.88 15.96 -13.07
N GLU A 58 5.82 16.90 -12.99
CA GLU A 58 7.23 16.65 -12.70
C GLU A 58 7.43 16.05 -11.30
N THR A 59 6.61 16.49 -10.33
CA THR A 59 6.61 15.91 -8.96
C THR A 59 6.05 14.52 -8.97
N CYS A 60 4.97 14.27 -9.73
CA CYS A 60 4.37 12.94 -9.86
C CYS A 60 5.37 11.94 -10.47
N ALA A 61 6.20 12.37 -11.42
CA ALA A 61 7.24 11.53 -12.01
C ALA A 61 8.22 10.98 -10.96
N LEU A 62 8.49 11.72 -9.88
CA LEU A 62 9.37 11.27 -8.81
C LEU A 62 8.80 10.07 -8.01
N PHE A 63 7.48 9.92 -7.96
CA PHE A 63 6.83 8.84 -7.22
C PHE A 63 6.94 7.48 -7.90
N HIS A 64 7.26 7.42 -9.19
CA HIS A 64 7.47 6.18 -9.93
C HIS A 64 8.85 6.08 -10.61
N THR A 65 9.78 6.99 -10.29
CA THR A 65 11.17 6.93 -10.73
C THR A 65 12.00 6.14 -9.73
N ASN A 66 12.70 5.09 -10.19
CA ASN A 66 13.59 4.31 -9.32
C ASN A 66 14.84 5.12 -8.94
N MET A 67 14.94 5.49 -7.67
CA MET A 67 16.05 6.25 -7.08
C MET A 67 17.12 5.37 -6.42
N THR A 68 16.86 4.06 -6.30
CA THR A 68 17.74 3.10 -5.64
C THR A 68 18.26 2.04 -6.61
N LYS A 69 18.60 2.46 -7.85
CA LYS A 69 19.15 1.54 -8.87
C LYS A 69 20.39 0.83 -8.35
N GLY A 70 20.41 -0.51 -8.48
CA GLY A 70 21.50 -1.36 -7.99
C GLY A 70 21.36 -1.81 -6.53
N MET A 71 20.32 -1.40 -5.83
CA MET A 71 20.00 -1.90 -4.48
C MET A 71 18.97 -3.03 -4.54
N GLU A 72 18.81 -3.77 -3.44
CA GLU A 72 17.87 -4.90 -3.36
C GLU A 72 16.41 -4.48 -3.53
N GLU A 73 16.03 -3.32 -2.99
CA GLU A 73 14.68 -2.76 -3.15
C GLU A 73 14.69 -1.60 -4.13
N ALA A 74 13.82 -1.67 -5.13
CA ALA A 74 13.52 -0.54 -6.00
C ALA A 74 12.58 0.44 -5.27
N ARG A 75 13.09 1.63 -4.99
CA ARG A 75 12.33 2.69 -4.32
C ARG A 75 12.34 3.99 -5.12
N SER A 76 11.23 4.68 -5.03
CA SER A 76 11.06 6.05 -5.52
C SER A 76 11.03 7.03 -4.33
N LEU A 77 10.64 8.27 -4.57
CA LEU A 77 10.34 9.20 -3.49
C LEU A 77 9.15 8.68 -2.68
N ALA A 78 9.39 8.28 -1.44
CA ALA A 78 8.45 7.75 -0.45
C ALA A 78 7.84 6.35 -0.73
N TRP A 79 7.95 5.78 -1.93
CA TRP A 79 7.24 4.56 -2.30
C TRP A 79 8.18 3.38 -2.62
N GLN A 80 7.70 2.16 -2.41
CA GLN A 80 8.27 0.97 -3.01
C GLN A 80 7.78 0.84 -4.45
N LEU A 81 8.65 0.39 -5.37
CA LEU A 81 8.29 0.11 -6.75
C LEU A 81 7.99 -1.39 -6.96
N ALA A 82 7.09 -1.67 -7.89
CA ALA A 82 6.77 -3.04 -8.30
C ALA A 82 7.99 -3.77 -8.91
N ALA A 83 8.98 -3.04 -9.41
CA ALA A 83 10.28 -3.56 -9.86
C ALA A 83 11.12 -4.21 -8.75
N THR A 84 10.75 -4.08 -7.47
CA THR A 84 11.40 -4.78 -6.37
C THR A 84 11.20 -6.30 -6.53
N PRO A 85 12.25 -7.14 -6.42
CA PRO A 85 12.11 -8.59 -6.42
C PRO A 85 11.07 -9.05 -5.38
N ASP A 86 10.24 -10.02 -5.72
CA ASP A 86 9.15 -10.52 -4.86
C ASP A 86 8.16 -9.46 -4.38
N SER A 87 8.04 -8.35 -5.11
CA SER A 87 7.06 -7.31 -4.82
C SER A 87 5.66 -7.86 -4.58
N THR A 88 4.92 -7.24 -3.67
CA THR A 88 3.54 -7.58 -3.39
C THR A 88 2.54 -6.92 -4.35
N ALA A 89 3.02 -6.16 -5.33
CA ALA A 89 2.21 -5.55 -6.40
C ALA A 89 1.45 -6.59 -7.25
N GLY A 90 1.91 -7.84 -7.24
CA GLY A 90 1.38 -8.90 -8.10
C GLY A 90 2.11 -8.98 -9.44
N ALA A 91 1.70 -9.93 -10.28
CA ALA A 91 2.40 -10.24 -11.52
C ALA A 91 2.06 -9.31 -12.70
N LEU A 92 0.97 -8.57 -12.60
CA LEU A 92 0.41 -7.81 -13.73
C LEU A 92 0.63 -6.29 -13.65
N LEU A 93 1.06 -5.79 -12.51
CA LEU A 93 1.36 -4.37 -12.39
C LEU A 93 2.72 -4.08 -13.04
N PRO A 94 2.82 -3.00 -13.85
CA PRO A 94 4.10 -2.64 -14.48
C PRO A 94 5.17 -2.26 -13.45
N PRO A 95 6.46 -2.40 -13.80
CA PRO A 95 7.59 -2.18 -12.86
C PRO A 95 7.62 -0.82 -12.19
N GLU A 96 7.12 0.21 -12.84
CA GLU A 96 6.99 1.58 -12.34
C GLU A 96 5.80 1.80 -11.41
N SER A 97 4.92 0.81 -11.24
CA SER A 97 3.86 0.87 -10.23
C SER A 97 4.48 1.06 -8.86
N PHE A 98 3.85 1.91 -8.07
CA PHE A 98 4.37 2.31 -6.78
C PHE A 98 3.33 2.11 -5.67
N GLY A 99 3.80 1.77 -4.48
CA GLY A 99 2.91 1.45 -3.38
C GLY A 99 3.59 1.33 -2.03
N HIS A 100 2.80 1.01 -1.03
CA HIS A 100 3.28 0.80 0.33
C HIS A 100 2.49 -0.29 1.04
N LEU A 101 3.13 -0.89 2.05
CA LEU A 101 2.57 -1.98 2.85
C LEU A 101 2.39 -1.53 4.30
N GLY A 102 1.27 -1.92 4.91
CA GLY A 102 1.05 -1.73 6.33
C GLY A 102 1.38 -2.99 7.14
N PHE A 103 1.89 -2.81 8.36
CA PHE A 103 2.22 -3.91 9.27
C PHE A 103 0.99 -4.79 9.56
N THR A 104 -0.18 -4.20 9.73
CA THR A 104 -1.45 -4.90 9.97
C THR A 104 -1.98 -5.67 8.76
N GLY A 105 -1.25 -5.64 7.64
CA GLY A 105 -1.55 -6.40 6.43
C GLY A 105 -2.11 -5.58 5.27
N THR A 106 -2.47 -4.33 5.49
CA THR A 106 -2.94 -3.43 4.44
C THR A 106 -1.90 -3.25 3.34
N SER A 107 -2.34 -2.92 2.14
CA SER A 107 -1.49 -2.48 1.03
C SER A 107 -2.23 -1.53 0.12
N CYS A 108 -1.48 -0.62 -0.51
CA CYS A 108 -1.96 0.27 -1.54
C CYS A 108 -0.94 0.29 -2.67
N TRP A 109 -1.38 0.04 -3.91
CA TRP A 109 -0.55 0.09 -5.11
C TRP A 109 -1.21 0.94 -6.18
N ASN A 110 -0.44 1.81 -6.80
CA ASN A 110 -0.83 2.65 -7.92
C ASN A 110 -0.13 2.18 -9.20
N ASP A 111 -0.88 2.01 -10.25
CA ASP A 111 -0.40 1.80 -11.61
C ASP A 111 -0.54 3.13 -12.38
N PRO A 112 0.55 3.86 -12.58
CA PRO A 112 0.50 5.17 -13.23
C PRO A 112 0.23 5.08 -14.74
N THR A 113 0.44 3.90 -15.35
CA THR A 113 0.29 3.73 -16.79
C THR A 113 -1.18 3.57 -17.22
N GLN A 114 -1.98 2.98 -16.35
CA GLN A 114 -3.41 2.78 -16.57
C GLN A 114 -4.30 3.55 -15.60
N GLU A 115 -3.70 4.41 -14.77
CA GLU A 115 -4.37 5.23 -13.75
C GLU A 115 -5.26 4.41 -12.82
N ARG A 116 -4.73 3.27 -12.35
CA ARG A 116 -5.43 2.33 -11.47
C ARG A 116 -4.83 2.36 -10.06
N THR A 117 -5.68 2.23 -9.06
CA THR A 117 -5.28 2.10 -7.65
C THR A 117 -5.91 0.86 -7.05
N PHE A 118 -5.10 0.07 -6.37
CA PHE A 118 -5.49 -1.18 -5.70
C PHE A 118 -5.28 -1.02 -4.21
N ILE A 119 -6.33 -1.20 -3.42
CA ILE A 119 -6.30 -1.05 -1.96
C ILE A 119 -6.80 -2.34 -1.33
N LEU A 120 -5.97 -2.94 -0.48
CA LEU A 120 -6.32 -4.07 0.36
C LEU A 120 -6.29 -3.64 1.82
N LEU A 121 -7.43 -3.64 2.49
CA LEU A 121 -7.54 -3.36 3.91
C LEU A 121 -7.70 -4.67 4.67
N THR A 122 -6.80 -4.91 5.62
CA THR A 122 -6.80 -6.12 6.45
C THR A 122 -6.41 -5.81 7.89
N ASN A 123 -6.67 -6.76 8.78
CA ASN A 123 -6.16 -6.75 10.14
C ASN A 123 -5.62 -8.14 10.51
N ARG A 124 -4.43 -8.47 9.99
CA ARG A 124 -3.79 -9.78 10.25
C ARG A 124 -3.36 -9.96 11.70
N THR A 125 -3.29 -8.90 12.47
CA THR A 125 -2.83 -8.92 13.87
C THR A 125 -3.97 -9.14 14.85
N HIS A 126 -5.22 -8.95 14.42
CA HIS A 126 -6.38 -9.08 15.31
C HIS A 126 -6.58 -10.52 15.78
N ALA A 127 -6.67 -10.69 17.11
CA ALA A 127 -6.91 -11.98 17.79
C ALA A 127 -5.94 -13.11 17.36
N ARG A 128 -4.71 -12.78 16.95
CA ARG A 128 -3.69 -13.74 16.53
C ARG A 128 -2.51 -13.75 17.48
N PRO A 129 -1.92 -14.93 17.78
CA PRO A 129 -0.68 -15.01 18.52
C PRO A 129 0.53 -14.57 17.67
N LEU A 130 1.62 -14.23 18.33
CA LEU A 130 2.92 -14.05 17.69
C LEU A 130 3.57 -15.43 17.40
N PRO A 131 4.40 -15.53 16.32
CA PRO A 131 4.62 -14.51 15.28
C PRO A 131 3.43 -14.42 14.33
N PHE A 132 3.13 -13.20 13.85
CA PHE A 132 2.04 -13.03 12.87
C PHE A 132 2.39 -13.65 11.52
N ALA A 133 1.42 -14.30 10.90
CA ALA A 133 1.58 -14.89 9.58
C ALA A 133 1.99 -13.83 8.55
N ASN A 134 2.96 -14.20 7.68
CA ASN A 134 3.28 -13.40 6.52
C ASN A 134 2.14 -13.53 5.48
N ILE A 135 1.58 -12.41 5.05
CA ILE A 135 0.48 -12.37 4.08
C ILE A 135 0.88 -11.83 2.70
N ASN A 136 2.18 -11.79 2.39
CA ASN A 136 2.64 -11.26 1.11
C ASN A 136 2.12 -12.07 -0.09
N SER A 137 1.94 -13.40 0.07
CA SER A 137 1.29 -14.23 -0.94
C SER A 137 -0.18 -13.84 -1.18
N VAL A 138 -0.91 -13.51 -0.11
CA VAL A 138 -2.30 -13.03 -0.20
C VAL A 138 -2.35 -11.67 -0.91
N ARG A 139 -1.44 -10.75 -0.58
CA ARG A 139 -1.33 -9.45 -1.24
C ARG A 139 -1.06 -9.62 -2.73
N ARG A 140 -0.03 -10.41 -3.10
CA ARG A 140 0.29 -10.69 -4.51
C ARG A 140 -0.90 -11.26 -5.28
N ARG A 141 -1.56 -12.26 -4.70
CA ARG A 141 -2.74 -12.86 -5.31
C ARG A 141 -3.88 -11.87 -5.48
N PHE A 142 -4.16 -11.08 -4.44
CA PHE A 142 -5.20 -10.05 -4.51
C PHE A 142 -4.94 -9.05 -5.64
N HIS A 143 -3.74 -8.48 -5.70
CA HIS A 143 -3.41 -7.47 -6.71
C HIS A 143 -3.40 -8.06 -8.13
N THR A 144 -2.92 -9.29 -8.32
CA THR A 144 -2.99 -9.97 -9.61
C THR A 144 -4.44 -10.16 -10.06
N LEU A 145 -5.28 -10.78 -9.21
CA LEU A 145 -6.69 -11.05 -9.56
C LEU A 145 -7.49 -9.75 -9.78
N ALA A 146 -7.22 -8.71 -9.00
CA ALA A 146 -7.88 -7.42 -9.16
C ALA A 146 -7.49 -6.75 -10.49
N ALA A 147 -6.23 -6.85 -10.91
CA ALA A 147 -5.78 -6.35 -12.20
C ALA A 147 -6.41 -7.13 -13.36
N GLU A 148 -6.41 -8.47 -13.30
CA GLU A 148 -7.09 -9.35 -14.28
C GLU A 148 -8.57 -8.98 -14.43
N ALA A 149 -9.28 -8.80 -13.32
CA ALA A 149 -10.71 -8.44 -13.36
C ALA A 149 -10.94 -7.09 -14.02
N LEU A 150 -10.10 -6.09 -13.75
CA LEU A 150 -10.23 -4.77 -14.40
C LEU A 150 -9.90 -4.82 -15.88
N ASP A 151 -8.93 -5.64 -16.30
CA ASP A 151 -8.58 -5.81 -17.70
C ASP A 151 -9.73 -6.49 -18.44
N ALA A 152 -10.31 -7.56 -17.90
CA ALA A 152 -11.47 -8.23 -18.47
C ALA A 152 -12.70 -7.31 -18.62
N LEU A 153 -12.93 -6.41 -17.66
CA LEU A 153 -14.02 -5.42 -17.74
C LEU A 153 -13.79 -4.40 -18.87
N LYS A 154 -12.54 -3.99 -19.09
CA LYS A 154 -12.21 -3.07 -20.20
C LYS A 154 -12.41 -3.73 -21.58
N ASP A 155 -12.05 -5.00 -21.71
CA ASP A 155 -12.19 -5.74 -22.96
C ASP A 155 -13.67 -6.02 -23.26
N GLY A 156 -14.45 -6.40 -22.25
CA GLY A 156 -15.90 -6.59 -22.40
C GLY A 156 -16.70 -5.31 -22.71
N ALA A 157 -16.17 -4.14 -22.38
CA ALA A 157 -16.79 -2.85 -22.70
C ALA A 157 -16.48 -2.34 -24.13
N ARG A 158 -15.54 -2.99 -24.82
CA ARG A 158 -15.11 -2.63 -26.20
C ARG A 158 -15.74 -3.52 -27.28
N GLY A 159 -16.42 -4.59 -26.91
CA GLY A 159 -17.17 -5.50 -27.80
C GLY A 159 -18.66 -5.21 -27.76
#